data_4488241a82d16808a3713242cc87a627
#
_entry.id   4488241a82d16808a3713242cc87a627
#
_cell.length_a   1.000
_cell.length_b   1.000
_cell.length_c   1.000
_cell.angle_alpha   90.00
_cell.angle_beta   90.00
_cell.angle_gamma   90.00
#
_symmetry.space_group_name_H-M   'P 1'
#
loop_
_entity.id
_entity.type
_entity.pdbx_description
1 polymer ?
#
loop_
_entity_poly.entity_id
_entity_poly.type
_entity_poly.pdbx_seq_one_letter_code
_entity_poly.pdbx_strand_id
1 'polypeptide(L)'
;MTVKALKTPLRYPGGKSKAIKTLSVWYPKVISEYREPFIGGGSIAIDVTKSNPDTPVWINDLYVPLYNFWVQLRDRGQDLSENVREQKQKMLESGTQEEKDKFAKDLFNQYATEIDTYDNFQKAVAFFIMNKCSFSGLTENSSFSRTAANSNFSLVGADKLAEFSKLINHWKITNIDYSEVMNAEGPDNTFVFLDPPYDIKDFLYGKNREMHKSFNHDVFAENVYKCPHNFMITYN
;
A
#
# COMPACT_ATOMS: atom_id res chain seq x y z
N MET A 1 -3.81 -5.86 -20.40
CA MET A 1 -3.74 -6.88 -19.32
C MET A 1 -5.13 -6.98 -18.68
N THR A 2 -5.55 -8.15 -18.25
CA THR A 2 -6.85 -8.31 -17.61
C THR A 2 -6.78 -7.90 -16.13
N VAL A 3 -7.83 -7.27 -15.59
CA VAL A 3 -7.99 -6.85 -14.19
C VAL A 3 -7.61 -7.98 -13.21
N LYS A 4 -7.78 -9.25 -13.59
CA LYS A 4 -7.35 -10.42 -12.80
C LYS A 4 -5.85 -10.44 -12.44
N ALA A 5 -4.98 -9.77 -13.21
CA ALA A 5 -3.54 -9.76 -12.97
C ALA A 5 -3.08 -8.76 -11.89
N LEU A 6 -3.94 -7.82 -11.49
CA LEU A 6 -3.63 -6.85 -10.45
C LEU A 6 -3.76 -7.49 -9.07
N LYS A 7 -2.67 -7.45 -8.27
CA LYS A 7 -2.66 -7.97 -6.88
C LYS A 7 -2.40 -6.85 -5.87
N THR A 8 -1.32 -6.13 -6.03
CA THR A 8 -0.93 -4.96 -5.23
C THR A 8 0.12 -4.16 -6.00
N PRO A 9 0.07 -2.82 -5.96
CA PRO A 9 1.12 -2.00 -6.54
C PRO A 9 2.40 -2.00 -5.71
N LEU A 10 2.33 -2.30 -4.41
CA LEU A 10 3.43 -2.17 -3.47
C LEU A 10 4.02 -3.53 -3.05
N ARG A 11 5.29 -3.51 -2.70
CA ARG A 11 5.93 -4.52 -1.87
C ARG A 11 5.73 -4.07 -0.42
N TYR A 12 5.01 -4.84 0.38
CA TYR A 12 4.69 -4.45 1.74
C TYR A 12 4.93 -5.62 2.70
N PRO A 13 5.70 -5.41 3.78
CA PRO A 13 5.90 -6.43 4.79
C PRO A 13 4.56 -6.87 5.37
N GLY A 14 4.38 -8.16 5.61
CA GLY A 14 3.09 -8.68 6.07
C GLY A 14 1.97 -8.74 5.02
N GLY A 15 2.22 -8.27 3.79
CA GLY A 15 1.20 -8.22 2.72
C GLY A 15 0.54 -9.57 2.43
N LYS A 16 -0.79 -9.59 2.35
CA LYS A 16 -1.64 -10.79 2.30
C LYS A 16 -1.81 -11.39 0.90
N SER A 17 -1.09 -10.90 -0.13
CA SER A 17 -1.24 -11.35 -1.53
C SER A 17 -1.14 -12.88 -1.72
N LYS A 18 -0.36 -13.56 -0.88
CA LYS A 18 -0.22 -15.03 -0.91
C LYS A 18 -1.36 -15.74 -0.17
N ALA A 19 -1.97 -15.08 0.80
CA ALA A 19 -3.01 -15.61 1.65
C ALA A 19 -4.43 -15.40 1.08
N ILE A 20 -4.60 -14.60 0.01
CA ILE A 20 -5.90 -14.25 -0.57
C ILE A 20 -6.77 -15.51 -0.79
N LYS A 21 -6.22 -16.56 -1.42
CA LYS A 21 -6.97 -17.78 -1.70
C LYS A 21 -7.52 -18.46 -0.44
N THR A 22 -6.79 -18.39 0.67
CA THR A 22 -7.19 -18.97 1.95
C THR A 22 -8.17 -18.06 2.67
N LEU A 23 -7.95 -16.73 2.64
CA LEU A 23 -8.79 -15.77 3.34
C LEU A 23 -10.13 -15.56 2.64
N SER A 24 -10.15 -15.53 1.31
CA SER A 24 -11.37 -15.22 0.53
C SER A 24 -12.49 -16.24 0.71
N VAL A 25 -12.20 -17.47 1.14
CA VAL A 25 -13.24 -18.47 1.43
C VAL A 25 -14.07 -18.12 2.67
N TRP A 26 -13.54 -17.22 3.51
CA TRP A 26 -14.17 -16.76 4.74
C TRP A 26 -14.84 -15.38 4.60
N TYR A 27 -14.78 -14.75 3.42
CA TYR A 27 -15.45 -13.48 3.21
C TYR A 27 -16.96 -13.65 3.31
N PRO A 28 -17.69 -12.65 3.82
CA PRO A 28 -19.14 -12.65 3.77
C PRO A 28 -19.64 -12.83 2.32
N LYS A 29 -20.75 -13.55 2.14
CA LYS A 29 -21.36 -13.75 0.81
C LYS A 29 -21.89 -12.45 0.21
N VAL A 30 -22.32 -11.53 1.08
CA VAL A 30 -22.82 -10.20 0.72
C VAL A 30 -21.94 -9.19 1.44
N ILE A 31 -21.40 -8.23 0.70
CA ILE A 31 -20.61 -7.12 1.21
C ILE A 31 -21.23 -5.84 0.67
N SER A 32 -21.95 -5.11 1.53
CA SER A 32 -22.59 -3.84 1.15
C SER A 32 -21.63 -2.66 1.23
N GLU A 33 -20.62 -2.74 2.09
CA GLU A 33 -19.48 -1.82 2.21
C GLU A 33 -18.27 -2.59 2.74
N TYR A 34 -17.10 -2.31 2.18
CA TYR A 34 -15.83 -2.88 2.63
C TYR A 34 -14.96 -1.82 3.30
N ARG A 35 -14.34 -2.16 4.44
CA ARG A 35 -13.42 -1.28 5.17
C ARG A 35 -12.11 -1.99 5.49
N GLU A 36 -10.99 -1.30 5.31
CA GLU A 36 -9.65 -1.78 5.68
C GLU A 36 -8.89 -0.67 6.43
N PRO A 37 -9.01 -0.60 7.77
CA PRO A 37 -8.38 0.43 8.60
C PRO A 37 -6.85 0.44 8.58
N PHE A 38 -6.21 -0.68 8.20
CA PHE A 38 -4.77 -0.87 8.11
C PHE A 38 -4.43 -1.37 6.70
N ILE A 39 -4.55 -0.50 5.68
CA ILE A 39 -4.49 -0.91 4.27
C ILE A 39 -3.15 -1.53 3.87
N GLY A 40 -2.03 -1.01 4.39
CA GLY A 40 -0.71 -1.47 3.98
C GLY A 40 -0.54 -1.58 2.47
N GLY A 41 -0.22 -2.78 1.99
CA GLY A 41 -0.08 -3.06 0.56
C GLY A 41 -1.38 -3.18 -0.23
N GLY A 42 -2.54 -3.15 0.40
CA GLY A 42 -3.86 -3.11 -0.24
C GLY A 42 -4.30 -4.36 -0.98
N SER A 43 -3.68 -5.49 -0.72
CA SER A 43 -3.94 -6.71 -1.50
C SER A 43 -5.35 -7.27 -1.30
N ILE A 44 -5.92 -7.13 -0.11
CA ILE A 44 -7.28 -7.60 0.20
C ILE A 44 -8.31 -6.63 -0.37
N ALA A 45 -8.16 -5.32 -0.15
CA ALA A 45 -9.04 -4.30 -0.74
C ALA A 45 -9.13 -4.43 -2.27
N ILE A 46 -7.99 -4.65 -2.94
CA ILE A 46 -7.94 -4.88 -4.40
C ILE A 46 -8.69 -6.16 -4.79
N ASP A 47 -8.55 -7.23 -4.03
CA ASP A 47 -9.24 -8.49 -4.31
C ASP A 47 -10.76 -8.36 -4.12
N VAL A 48 -11.19 -7.72 -3.04
CA VAL A 48 -12.61 -7.42 -2.79
C VAL A 48 -13.18 -6.52 -3.88
N THR A 49 -12.49 -5.43 -4.26
CA THR A 49 -12.92 -4.53 -5.33
C THR A 49 -13.09 -5.24 -6.67
N LYS A 50 -12.18 -6.18 -7.02
CA LYS A 50 -12.31 -6.95 -8.26
C LYS A 50 -13.47 -7.92 -8.25
N SER A 51 -13.77 -8.48 -7.09
CA SER A 51 -14.83 -9.47 -6.93
C SER A 51 -16.20 -8.81 -6.76
N ASN A 52 -16.24 -7.58 -6.26
CA ASN A 52 -17.43 -6.80 -5.95
C ASN A 52 -17.23 -5.33 -6.43
N PRO A 53 -17.25 -5.07 -7.74
CA PRO A 53 -16.83 -3.79 -8.31
C PRO A 53 -17.73 -2.60 -7.93
N ASP A 54 -18.97 -2.85 -7.55
CA ASP A 54 -19.94 -1.82 -7.18
C ASP A 54 -19.98 -1.56 -5.64
N THR A 55 -19.22 -2.34 -4.86
CA THR A 55 -19.18 -2.19 -3.41
C THR A 55 -18.39 -0.95 -3.02
N PRO A 56 -18.95 -0.03 -2.21
CA PRO A 56 -18.19 1.05 -1.61
C PRO A 56 -17.00 0.51 -0.79
N VAL A 57 -15.84 1.11 -0.98
CA VAL A 57 -14.59 0.73 -0.32
C VAL A 57 -14.04 1.92 0.46
N TRP A 58 -13.80 1.71 1.75
CA TRP A 58 -13.16 2.69 2.60
C TRP A 58 -11.85 2.11 3.16
N ILE A 59 -10.73 2.66 2.71
CA ILE A 59 -9.40 2.28 3.20
C ILE A 59 -8.81 3.40 4.07
N ASN A 60 -7.93 3.00 4.98
CA ASN A 60 -7.24 3.91 5.87
C ASN A 60 -5.83 3.42 6.16
N ASP A 61 -4.92 4.33 6.40
CA ASP A 61 -3.63 4.04 7.04
C ASP A 61 -3.13 5.27 7.80
N LEU A 62 -2.54 5.06 8.97
CA LEU A 62 -2.01 6.13 9.79
C LEU A 62 -0.66 6.62 9.27
N TYR A 63 0.05 5.81 8.47
CA TYR A 63 1.32 6.17 7.88
C TYR A 63 1.13 7.14 6.71
N VAL A 64 1.39 8.42 6.95
CA VAL A 64 1.13 9.52 6.01
C VAL A 64 1.72 9.31 4.61
N PRO A 65 2.98 8.84 4.42
CA PRO A 65 3.52 8.61 3.09
C PRO A 65 2.76 7.54 2.30
N LEU A 66 2.28 6.50 2.97
CA LEU A 66 1.48 5.44 2.36
C LEU A 66 0.07 5.94 2.00
N TYR A 67 -0.58 6.65 2.92
CA TYR A 67 -1.85 7.33 2.67
C TYR A 67 -1.74 8.24 1.44
N ASN A 68 -0.72 9.11 1.40
CA ASN A 68 -0.48 10.01 0.26
C ASN A 68 -0.29 9.23 -1.04
N PHE A 69 0.47 8.14 -1.03
CA PHE A 69 0.64 7.29 -2.21
C PHE A 69 -0.71 6.76 -2.73
N TRP A 70 -1.57 6.23 -1.87
CA TRP A 70 -2.88 5.72 -2.26
C TRP A 70 -3.80 6.81 -2.82
N VAL A 71 -3.78 8.03 -2.22
CA VAL A 71 -4.52 9.19 -2.73
C VAL A 71 -4.03 9.59 -4.12
N GLN A 72 -2.72 9.75 -4.30
CA GLN A 72 -2.15 10.13 -5.60
C GLN A 72 -2.35 9.03 -6.66
N LEU A 73 -2.29 7.77 -6.28
CA LEU A 73 -2.59 6.65 -7.18
C LEU A 73 -4.04 6.69 -7.64
N ARG A 74 -5.01 6.98 -6.75
CA ARG A 74 -6.42 7.11 -7.11
C ARG A 74 -6.65 8.30 -8.03
N ASP A 75 -6.15 9.46 -7.66
CA ASP A 75 -6.52 10.74 -8.28
C ASP A 75 -5.68 11.08 -9.51
N ARG A 76 -4.41 10.66 -9.53
CA ARG A 76 -3.42 10.99 -10.55
C ARG A 76 -2.63 9.78 -11.05
N GLY A 77 -3.24 8.61 -11.09
CA GLY A 77 -2.52 7.38 -11.39
C GLY A 77 -1.96 7.29 -12.81
N GLN A 78 -2.54 8.00 -13.77
CA GLN A 78 -1.96 8.09 -15.11
C GLN A 78 -0.64 8.90 -15.07
N ASP A 79 -0.65 10.09 -14.46
CA ASP A 79 0.55 10.92 -14.30
C ASP A 79 1.63 10.17 -13.50
N LEU A 80 1.21 9.47 -12.44
CA LEU A 80 2.11 8.66 -11.61
C LEU A 80 2.77 7.55 -12.42
N SER A 81 2.00 6.84 -13.25
CA SER A 81 2.49 5.82 -14.18
C SER A 81 3.54 6.38 -15.15
N GLU A 82 3.23 7.52 -15.77
CA GLU A 82 4.11 8.18 -16.74
C GLU A 82 5.42 8.63 -16.10
N ASN A 83 5.37 9.29 -14.94
CA ASN A 83 6.57 9.73 -14.21
C ASN A 83 7.46 8.55 -13.77
N VAL A 84 6.87 7.53 -13.17
CA VAL A 84 7.61 6.32 -12.76
C VAL A 84 8.23 5.62 -13.98
N ARG A 85 7.49 5.55 -15.09
CA ARG A 85 7.95 4.99 -16.35
C ARG A 85 9.14 5.78 -16.91
N GLU A 86 9.06 7.11 -16.91
CA GLU A 86 10.13 8.01 -17.37
C GLU A 86 11.43 7.77 -16.58
N GLN A 87 11.35 7.71 -15.23
CA GLN A 87 12.53 7.42 -14.41
C GLN A 87 13.13 6.05 -14.71
N LYS A 88 12.27 5.03 -14.92
CA LYS A 88 12.75 3.71 -15.31
C LYS A 88 13.41 3.73 -16.70
N GLN A 89 12.89 4.48 -17.63
CA GLN A 89 13.43 4.60 -18.97
C GLN A 89 14.80 5.28 -18.95
N LYS A 90 14.96 6.40 -18.23
CA LYS A 90 16.25 7.06 -17.98
C LYS A 90 17.30 6.08 -17.41
N MET A 91 16.85 5.26 -16.41
CA MET A 91 17.73 4.20 -15.88
C MET A 91 18.14 3.20 -16.95
N LEU A 92 17.25 2.75 -17.83
CA LEU A 92 17.56 1.78 -18.87
C LEU A 92 18.50 2.34 -19.94
N GLU A 93 18.40 3.63 -20.22
CA GLU A 93 19.19 4.36 -21.21
C GLU A 93 20.56 4.82 -20.69
N SER A 94 20.82 4.70 -19.38
CA SER A 94 22.08 5.19 -18.79
C SER A 94 23.33 4.39 -19.17
N GLY A 95 23.19 3.27 -19.91
CA GLY A 95 24.32 2.55 -20.49
C GLY A 95 24.48 1.12 -19.97
N THR A 96 25.65 0.78 -19.45
CA THR A 96 25.99 -0.54 -18.92
C THR A 96 25.17 -0.92 -17.68
N GLN A 97 25.22 -2.18 -17.26
CA GLN A 97 24.51 -2.60 -16.05
C GLN A 97 25.02 -1.86 -14.78
N GLU A 98 26.31 -1.53 -14.73
CA GLU A 98 26.89 -0.78 -13.62
C GLU A 98 26.36 0.66 -13.56
N GLU A 99 26.24 1.32 -14.71
CA GLU A 99 25.66 2.67 -14.82
C GLU A 99 24.17 2.67 -14.47
N LYS A 100 23.40 1.64 -14.86
CA LYS A 100 22.01 1.46 -14.47
C LYS A 100 21.86 1.28 -12.97
N ASP A 101 22.70 0.47 -12.35
CA ASP A 101 22.70 0.24 -10.91
C ASP A 101 23.07 1.52 -10.14
N LYS A 102 24.05 2.27 -10.67
CA LYS A 102 24.44 3.58 -10.13
C LYS A 102 23.30 4.58 -10.22
N PHE A 103 22.66 4.70 -11.40
CA PHE A 103 21.49 5.59 -11.57
C PHE A 103 20.38 5.29 -10.57
N ALA A 104 20.02 4.01 -10.42
CA ALA A 104 18.98 3.61 -9.49
C ALA A 104 19.33 3.93 -8.02
N LYS A 105 20.60 3.77 -7.66
CA LYS A 105 21.09 4.11 -6.32
C LYS A 105 21.09 5.62 -6.07
N ASP A 106 21.56 6.40 -7.04
CA ASP A 106 21.61 7.85 -6.94
C ASP A 106 20.21 8.44 -6.85
N LEU A 107 19.27 7.96 -7.66
CA LEU A 107 17.85 8.32 -7.61
C LEU A 107 17.22 7.98 -6.26
N PHE A 108 17.48 6.78 -5.74
CA PHE A 108 17.00 6.37 -4.41
C PHE A 108 17.52 7.31 -3.32
N ASN A 109 18.82 7.63 -3.33
CA ASN A 109 19.43 8.50 -2.34
C ASN A 109 18.91 9.93 -2.44
N GLN A 110 18.74 10.45 -3.67
CA GLN A 110 18.14 11.75 -3.90
C GLN A 110 16.74 11.83 -3.28
N TYR A 111 15.87 10.87 -3.56
CA TYR A 111 14.52 10.83 -3.00
C TYR A 111 14.53 10.73 -1.47
N ALA A 112 15.41 9.91 -0.90
CA ALA A 112 15.54 9.78 0.54
C ALA A 112 15.98 11.09 1.22
N THR A 113 16.81 11.88 0.55
CA THR A 113 17.35 13.15 1.09
C THR A 113 16.40 14.33 0.89
N GLU A 114 15.71 14.38 -0.25
CA GLU A 114 14.96 15.55 -0.69
C GLU A 114 13.44 15.41 -0.46
N ILE A 115 12.94 14.28 0.04
CA ILE A 115 11.51 13.95 0.11
C ILE A 115 10.68 15.02 0.84
N ASP A 116 11.23 15.68 1.83
CA ASP A 116 10.54 16.72 2.59
C ASP A 116 10.32 18.01 1.78
N THR A 117 11.11 18.21 0.70
CA THR A 117 11.00 19.37 -0.20
C THR A 117 9.96 19.17 -1.31
N TYR A 118 9.50 17.95 -1.54
CA TYR A 118 8.61 17.58 -2.63
C TYR A 118 7.14 17.89 -2.29
N ASP A 119 6.36 18.17 -3.32
CA ASP A 119 4.91 18.19 -3.22
C ASP A 119 4.33 16.77 -3.03
N ASN A 120 3.03 16.67 -2.76
CA ASN A 120 2.38 15.38 -2.50
C ASN A 120 2.49 14.39 -3.66
N PHE A 121 2.45 14.88 -4.91
CA PHE A 121 2.59 14.01 -6.08
C PHE A 121 4.02 13.49 -6.23
N GLN A 122 5.00 14.38 -6.14
CA GLN A 122 6.42 14.01 -6.18
C GLN A 122 6.78 13.05 -5.04
N LYS A 123 6.22 13.25 -3.83
CA LYS A 123 6.35 12.31 -2.71
C LYS A 123 5.80 10.92 -3.04
N ALA A 124 4.68 10.83 -3.77
CA ALA A 124 4.12 9.54 -4.16
C ALA A 124 4.97 8.83 -5.22
N VAL A 125 5.54 9.56 -6.19
CA VAL A 125 6.52 9.02 -7.16
C VAL A 125 7.75 8.47 -6.42
N ALA A 126 8.34 9.28 -5.54
CA ALA A 126 9.49 8.89 -4.74
C ALA A 126 9.20 7.65 -3.87
N PHE A 127 8.06 7.66 -3.16
CA PHE A 127 7.61 6.54 -2.33
C PHE A 127 7.53 5.24 -3.13
N PHE A 128 6.90 5.26 -4.30
CA PHE A 128 6.79 4.07 -5.14
C PHE A 128 8.15 3.56 -5.62
N ILE A 129 9.01 4.44 -6.13
CA ILE A 129 10.34 4.04 -6.64
C ILE A 129 11.21 3.52 -5.50
N MET A 130 11.23 4.18 -4.36
CA MET A 130 11.95 3.74 -3.17
C MET A 130 11.42 2.37 -2.69
N ASN A 131 10.12 2.15 -2.67
CA ASN A 131 9.52 0.84 -2.36
C ASN A 131 10.01 -0.26 -3.30
N LYS A 132 10.16 0.03 -4.59
CA LYS A 132 10.66 -0.95 -5.58
C LYS A 132 12.16 -1.20 -5.47
N CYS A 133 12.93 -0.21 -5.06
CA CYS A 133 14.39 -0.26 -5.00
C CYS A 133 14.95 -0.61 -3.62
N SER A 134 14.11 -0.76 -2.59
CA SER A 134 14.54 -1.03 -1.21
C SER A 134 14.56 -2.52 -0.87
N PHE A 135 15.31 -2.85 0.17
CA PHE A 135 15.23 -4.18 0.79
C PHE A 135 13.83 -4.37 1.42
N SER A 136 13.18 -5.48 1.15
CA SER A 136 11.84 -5.84 1.68
C SER A 136 10.69 -4.86 1.40
N GLY A 137 10.89 -3.82 0.59
CA GLY A 137 9.85 -2.81 0.31
C GLY A 137 9.63 -1.79 1.43
N LEU A 138 10.52 -1.73 2.40
CA LEU A 138 10.58 -0.68 3.41
C LEU A 138 11.13 0.59 2.76
N THR A 139 10.35 1.68 2.74
CA THR A 139 10.71 2.90 2.02
C THR A 139 11.75 3.75 2.74
N GLU A 140 11.34 4.55 3.71
CA GLU A 140 12.18 5.56 4.36
C GLU A 140 13.24 5.00 5.32
N ASN A 141 13.02 3.78 5.84
CA ASN A 141 13.92 3.14 6.82
C ASN A 141 14.75 2.01 6.21
N SER A 142 14.84 1.95 4.91
CA SER A 142 15.49 0.87 4.19
C SER A 142 16.69 1.37 3.40
N SER A 143 17.68 0.51 3.27
CA SER A 143 18.78 0.72 2.34
C SER A 143 18.40 0.36 0.91
N PHE A 144 19.05 1.00 -0.04
CA PHE A 144 19.00 0.61 -1.44
C PHE A 144 19.39 -0.86 -1.62
N SER A 145 18.65 -1.56 -2.46
CA SER A 145 18.94 -2.93 -2.87
C SER A 145 19.04 -3.03 -4.39
N ARG A 146 20.25 -3.28 -4.90
CA ARG A 146 20.50 -3.52 -6.32
C ARG A 146 19.60 -4.62 -6.90
N THR A 147 19.49 -5.74 -6.19
CA THR A 147 18.63 -6.85 -6.60
C THR A 147 17.16 -6.44 -6.69
N ALA A 148 16.68 -5.67 -5.72
CA ALA A 148 15.30 -5.17 -5.72
C ALA A 148 15.08 -4.18 -6.89
N ALA A 149 15.98 -3.23 -7.12
CA ALA A 149 15.90 -2.26 -8.21
C ALA A 149 15.84 -2.95 -9.58
N ASN A 150 16.63 -4.00 -9.78
CA ASN A 150 16.64 -4.74 -11.04
C ASN A 150 15.41 -5.64 -11.22
N SER A 151 14.87 -6.21 -10.13
CA SER A 151 13.77 -7.17 -10.21
C SER A 151 12.38 -6.53 -10.12
N ASN A 152 12.22 -5.46 -9.33
CA ASN A 152 10.90 -4.93 -8.98
C ASN A 152 10.62 -3.55 -9.58
N PHE A 153 11.63 -2.74 -9.85
CA PHE A 153 11.46 -1.47 -10.56
C PHE A 153 11.46 -1.73 -12.06
N SER A 154 10.28 -1.77 -12.68
CA SER A 154 10.09 -2.19 -14.08
C SER A 154 9.07 -1.33 -14.81
N LEU A 155 9.18 -1.25 -16.15
CA LEU A 155 8.20 -0.56 -16.99
C LEU A 155 6.79 -1.14 -16.83
N VAL A 156 6.68 -2.48 -16.79
CA VAL A 156 5.39 -3.16 -16.55
C VAL A 156 4.80 -2.78 -15.19
N GLY A 157 5.64 -2.63 -14.16
CA GLY A 157 5.20 -2.18 -12.84
C GLY A 157 4.70 -0.73 -12.85
N ALA A 158 5.35 0.14 -13.63
CA ALA A 158 4.92 1.52 -13.82
C ALA A 158 3.57 1.58 -14.58
N ASP A 159 3.45 0.87 -15.70
CA ASP A 159 2.23 0.85 -16.53
C ASP A 159 0.99 0.37 -15.76
N LYS A 160 1.17 -0.58 -14.83
CA LYS A 160 0.09 -1.06 -13.97
C LYS A 160 -0.48 0.01 -13.02
N LEU A 161 0.23 1.09 -12.72
CA LEU A 161 -0.29 2.15 -11.84
C LEU A 161 -1.55 2.78 -12.44
N ALA A 162 -1.56 3.03 -13.74
CA ALA A 162 -2.76 3.53 -14.43
C ALA A 162 -3.94 2.54 -14.39
N GLU A 163 -3.66 1.22 -14.41
CA GLU A 163 -4.69 0.20 -14.28
C GLU A 163 -5.24 0.15 -12.82
N PHE A 164 -4.36 0.24 -11.82
CA PHE A 164 -4.77 0.34 -10.42
C PHE A 164 -5.63 1.58 -10.17
N SER A 165 -5.23 2.74 -10.68
CA SER A 165 -6.01 3.98 -10.56
C SER A 165 -7.46 3.81 -11.03
N LYS A 166 -7.64 3.20 -12.19
CA LYS A 166 -8.99 2.91 -12.73
C LYS A 166 -9.80 1.98 -11.83
N LEU A 167 -9.13 1.00 -11.21
CA LEU A 167 -9.78 0.03 -10.32
C LEU A 167 -10.25 0.67 -9.01
N ILE A 168 -9.45 1.60 -8.46
CA ILE A 168 -9.66 2.17 -7.12
C ILE A 168 -10.28 3.59 -7.14
N ASN A 169 -10.76 4.06 -8.29
CA ASN A 169 -11.22 5.44 -8.49
C ASN A 169 -12.36 5.85 -7.54
N HIS A 170 -13.14 4.89 -7.05
CA HIS A 170 -14.27 5.09 -6.14
C HIS A 170 -13.91 4.89 -4.66
N TRP A 171 -12.64 4.58 -4.33
CA TRP A 171 -12.25 4.33 -2.94
C TRP A 171 -12.29 5.61 -2.11
N LYS A 172 -12.91 5.55 -0.93
CA LYS A 172 -12.70 6.52 0.13
C LYS A 172 -11.37 6.19 0.83
N ILE A 173 -10.47 7.16 0.90
CA ILE A 173 -9.12 7.00 1.46
C ILE A 173 -8.95 8.01 2.58
N THR A 174 -8.57 7.56 3.78
CA THR A 174 -8.42 8.41 4.96
C THR A 174 -7.08 8.18 5.67
N ASN A 175 -6.70 9.15 6.49
CA ASN A 175 -5.55 9.09 7.40
C ASN A 175 -6.03 9.53 8.79
N ILE A 176 -6.78 8.68 9.44
CA ILE A 176 -7.40 8.90 10.77
C ILE A 176 -7.16 7.69 11.65
N ASP A 177 -7.57 7.75 12.91
CA ASP A 177 -7.49 6.59 13.80
C ASP A 177 -8.32 5.41 13.25
N TYR A 178 -7.79 4.20 13.36
CA TYR A 178 -8.44 2.98 12.86
C TYR A 178 -9.81 2.75 13.49
N SER A 179 -9.99 3.16 14.75
CA SER A 179 -11.25 2.97 15.48
C SER A 179 -12.40 3.79 14.90
N GLU A 180 -12.10 4.96 14.33
CA GLU A 180 -13.09 5.80 13.64
C GLU A 180 -13.61 5.10 12.37
N VAL A 181 -12.73 4.44 11.62
CA VAL A 181 -13.13 3.68 10.40
C VAL A 181 -13.90 2.42 10.77
N MET A 182 -13.40 1.69 11.78
CA MET A 182 -13.94 0.41 12.19
C MET A 182 -15.34 0.54 12.80
N ASN A 183 -15.57 1.59 13.62
CA ASN A 183 -16.81 1.78 14.38
C ASN A 183 -17.78 2.80 13.75
N ALA A 184 -17.41 3.43 12.62
CA ALA A 184 -18.33 4.34 11.92
C ALA A 184 -19.64 3.62 11.54
N GLU A 185 -20.76 4.34 11.59
CA GLU A 185 -22.03 3.84 11.06
C GLU A 185 -21.88 3.38 9.60
N GLY A 186 -22.61 2.36 9.22
CA GLY A 186 -22.56 1.80 7.88
C GLY A 186 -23.78 0.93 7.59
N PRO A 187 -23.97 0.52 6.32
CA PRO A 187 -25.06 -0.35 5.92
C PRO A 187 -24.94 -1.74 6.56
N ASP A 188 -26.07 -2.46 6.60
CA ASP A 188 -26.05 -3.89 6.91
C ASP A 188 -25.05 -4.63 6.00
N ASN A 189 -24.40 -5.67 6.52
CA ASN A 189 -23.34 -6.40 5.84
C ASN A 189 -22.08 -5.57 5.48
N THR A 190 -21.78 -4.52 6.24
CA THR A 190 -20.46 -3.92 6.21
C THR A 190 -19.43 -4.97 6.67
N PHE A 191 -18.35 -5.12 5.89
CA PHE A 191 -17.25 -6.05 6.18
C PHE A 191 -15.96 -5.29 6.46
N VAL A 192 -15.38 -5.48 7.64
CA VAL A 192 -14.13 -4.84 8.08
C VAL A 192 -13.01 -5.86 8.09
N PHE A 193 -11.94 -5.61 7.35
CA PHE A 193 -10.72 -6.42 7.40
C PHE A 193 -9.66 -5.73 8.26
N LEU A 194 -9.19 -6.43 9.30
CA LEU A 194 -8.27 -5.92 10.29
C LEU A 194 -6.93 -6.68 10.23
N ASP A 195 -5.89 -5.97 9.82
CA ASP A 195 -4.49 -6.46 9.80
C ASP A 195 -3.60 -5.48 10.58
N PRO A 196 -3.79 -5.38 11.93
CA PRO A 196 -3.07 -4.43 12.74
C PRO A 196 -1.57 -4.72 12.79
N PRO A 197 -0.72 -3.77 13.21
CA PRO A 197 0.67 -4.04 13.52
C PRO A 197 0.79 -5.18 14.52
N TYR A 198 1.62 -6.19 14.20
CA TYR A 198 1.81 -7.34 15.09
C TYR A 198 2.76 -7.00 16.24
N ASP A 199 2.57 -7.64 17.39
CA ASP A 199 3.50 -7.57 18.52
C ASP A 199 4.72 -8.46 18.23
N ILE A 200 5.59 -8.01 17.31
CA ILE A 200 6.82 -8.68 16.94
C ILE A 200 8.03 -7.90 17.47
N LYS A 201 9.08 -8.64 17.83
CA LYS A 201 10.34 -8.03 18.33
C LYS A 201 11.07 -7.18 17.29
N ASP A 202 10.73 -7.31 16.00
CA ASP A 202 11.37 -6.60 14.90
C ASP A 202 10.55 -5.38 14.46
N PHE A 203 11.17 -4.22 14.53
CA PHE A 203 10.56 -2.93 14.23
C PHE A 203 10.48 -2.69 12.70
N LEU A 204 9.31 -2.84 12.11
CA LEU A 204 9.13 -2.81 10.66
C LEU A 204 8.54 -1.52 10.08
N TYR A 205 7.90 -0.64 10.88
CA TYR A 205 7.13 0.50 10.36
C TYR A 205 7.47 1.84 11.01
N GLY A 206 7.40 2.95 10.21
CA GLY A 206 7.61 4.35 10.60
C GLY A 206 9.07 4.81 10.55
N LYS A 207 9.31 6.14 10.35
CA LYS A 207 10.62 6.76 10.13
C LYS A 207 11.64 6.47 11.26
N ASN A 208 11.16 6.22 12.49
CA ASN A 208 11.98 5.85 13.65
C ASN A 208 11.54 4.51 14.27
N ARG A 209 10.82 3.68 13.51
CA ARG A 209 10.28 2.41 14.02
C ARG A 209 9.27 2.59 15.16
N GLU A 210 8.58 3.74 15.19
CA GLU A 210 7.74 4.17 16.32
C GLU A 210 6.35 3.54 16.29
N MET A 211 5.82 3.21 15.10
CA MET A 211 4.42 2.80 14.94
C MET A 211 4.11 1.45 15.61
N HIS A 212 5.11 0.58 15.82
CA HIS A 212 4.92 -0.66 16.59
C HIS A 212 4.88 -0.43 18.10
N LYS A 213 5.69 0.53 18.58
CA LYS A 213 5.79 0.81 20.03
C LYS A 213 4.55 1.52 20.57
N SER A 214 3.79 2.19 19.69
CA SER A 214 2.63 3.00 20.07
C SER A 214 1.29 2.29 19.89
N PHE A 215 1.26 1.14 19.21
CA PHE A 215 0.01 0.41 19.00
C PHE A 215 -0.41 -0.31 20.29
N ASN A 216 -1.56 0.09 20.84
CA ASN A 216 -2.10 -0.47 22.07
C ASN A 216 -3.05 -1.63 21.75
N HIS A 217 -2.58 -2.86 21.96
CA HIS A 217 -3.33 -4.08 21.66
C HIS A 217 -4.55 -4.26 22.57
N ASP A 218 -4.51 -3.78 23.81
CA ASP A 218 -5.66 -3.85 24.74
C ASP A 218 -6.79 -2.93 24.26
N VAL A 219 -6.44 -1.68 23.91
CA VAL A 219 -7.40 -0.73 23.32
C VAL A 219 -7.94 -1.24 21.98
N PHE A 220 -7.09 -1.89 21.17
CA PHE A 220 -7.55 -2.52 19.93
C PHE A 220 -8.57 -3.62 20.19
N ALA A 221 -8.31 -4.51 21.16
CA ALA A 221 -9.24 -5.57 21.55
C ALA A 221 -10.58 -5.01 22.04
N GLU A 222 -10.56 -3.94 22.84
CA GLU A 222 -11.79 -3.25 23.27
C GLU A 222 -12.58 -2.69 22.08
N ASN A 223 -11.91 -2.09 21.11
CA ASN A 223 -12.56 -1.56 19.91
C ASN A 223 -13.13 -2.68 19.03
N VAL A 224 -12.41 -3.80 18.89
CA VAL A 224 -12.92 -4.99 18.18
C VAL A 224 -14.19 -5.52 18.83
N TYR A 225 -14.21 -5.59 20.17
CA TYR A 225 -15.40 -6.03 20.91
C TYR A 225 -16.63 -5.13 20.69
N LYS A 226 -16.41 -3.83 20.48
CA LYS A 226 -17.46 -2.83 20.23
C LYS A 226 -17.85 -2.72 18.75
N CYS A 227 -17.09 -3.33 17.84
CA CYS A 227 -17.32 -3.20 16.41
C CYS A 227 -18.72 -3.73 16.01
N PRO A 228 -19.60 -2.90 15.41
CA PRO A 228 -20.97 -3.31 15.09
C PRO A 228 -21.06 -4.12 13.78
N HIS A 229 -19.94 -4.31 13.07
CA HIS A 229 -19.89 -4.87 11.73
C HIS A 229 -19.34 -6.30 11.72
N ASN A 230 -19.54 -6.99 10.61
CA ASN A 230 -18.82 -8.24 10.34
C ASN A 230 -17.34 -7.93 10.13
N PHE A 231 -16.46 -8.65 10.81
CA PHE A 231 -15.02 -8.42 10.63
C PHE A 231 -14.23 -9.71 10.50
N MET A 232 -13.05 -9.57 9.92
CA MET A 232 -12.01 -10.59 9.90
C MET A 232 -10.71 -9.99 10.41
N ILE A 233 -10.04 -10.68 11.32
CA ILE A 233 -8.74 -10.27 11.84
C ILE A 233 -7.68 -11.25 11.38
N THR A 234 -6.56 -10.73 10.89
CA THR A 234 -5.31 -11.47 10.78
C THR A 234 -4.38 -11.02 11.90
N TYR A 235 -3.96 -11.97 12.73
CA TYR A 235 -3.13 -11.70 13.90
C TYR A 235 -2.04 -12.78 14.01
N ASN A 236 -0.85 -12.41 14.55
CA ASN A 236 0.26 -13.35 14.74
C ASN A 236 0.73 -13.35 16.19
#